data_1f4275fb9fca5d5386a4892c6ab73fbc
#
_entry.id   1f4275fb9fca5d5386a4892c6ab73fbc
#
_cell.length_a   1.000
_cell.length_b   1.000
_cell.length_c   1.000
_cell.angle_alpha   90.00
_cell.angle_beta   90.00
_cell.angle_gamma   90.00
#
_symmetry.space_group_name_H-M   'P 1'
#
loop_
_entity.id
_entity.type
_entity.pdbx_description
1 polymer ?
#
loop_
_entity_poly.entity_id
_entity_poly.type
_entity_poly.pdbx_seq_one_letter_code
_entity_poly.pdbx_strand_id
1 'polypeptide(L)'
;PHLSALENVRIALHNNGESRAEQIQCARDWLAQLNIAELANRLPRQISGGQQQRVALARALARSPKILLLDEPFSAIDIPTRQTLYQTLAELRKRLHIPIILVTHDLREAHLLADRITVIDQGVGLQTANANDLFAKPRNARVAQLVGIPNLFQGVFNAGRLQWGSSPWAFQITDKGKIPPQSQVAWVIPQAGLSVHSTSQDGRIPCRVKHISALGQIAVIEFVIEAIAETLTWEASAAEVRRLGLEQAALVHLEFNCDLIHIMPLRPINDPRRFMSAADAAP
;
A
#
# COMPACT_ATOMS: atom_id res chain seq x y z
N PRO A 1 24.88 22.01 -6.84
CA PRO A 1 24.58 22.32 -8.24
C PRO A 1 25.82 22.51 -9.12
N HIS A 2 26.94 22.98 -8.53
CA HIS A 2 28.18 23.33 -9.25
C HIS A 2 29.22 22.20 -9.30
N LEU A 3 28.99 21.12 -8.59
CA LEU A 3 29.88 19.97 -8.50
C LEU A 3 29.38 18.83 -9.40
N SER A 4 30.31 18.07 -9.99
CA SER A 4 29.98 16.85 -10.73
C SER A 4 29.37 15.78 -9.79
N ALA A 5 28.77 14.71 -10.36
CA ALA A 5 28.28 13.59 -9.57
C ALA A 5 29.36 13.01 -8.66
N LEU A 6 30.57 12.80 -9.17
CA LEU A 6 31.71 12.31 -8.40
C LEU A 6 32.04 13.24 -7.24
N GLU A 7 32.18 14.54 -7.51
CA GLU A 7 32.53 15.53 -6.48
C GLU A 7 31.43 15.66 -5.42
N ASN A 8 30.15 15.53 -5.79
CA ASN A 8 29.03 15.50 -4.85
C ASN A 8 29.15 14.34 -3.85
N VAL A 9 29.56 13.16 -4.30
CA VAL A 9 29.77 12.00 -3.42
C VAL A 9 31.06 12.18 -2.61
N ARG A 10 32.15 12.58 -3.26
CA ARG A 10 33.46 12.79 -2.60
C ARG A 10 33.40 13.78 -1.43
N ILE A 11 32.73 14.92 -1.61
CA ILE A 11 32.64 15.94 -0.55
C ILE A 11 31.97 15.43 0.72
N ALA A 12 31.16 14.40 0.63
CA ALA A 12 30.52 13.76 1.80
C ALA A 12 31.55 13.01 2.67
N LEU A 13 32.73 12.68 2.13
CA LEU A 13 33.81 11.96 2.79
C LEU A 13 34.86 12.90 3.42
N HIS A 14 34.72 14.22 3.25
CA HIS A 14 35.77 15.20 3.57
C HIS A 14 36.29 15.16 5.02
N ASN A 15 35.54 14.62 5.98
CA ASN A 15 35.94 14.61 7.39
C ASN A 15 36.27 13.20 7.94
N ASN A 16 36.48 12.20 7.07
CA ASN A 16 36.71 10.82 7.50
C ASN A 16 38.21 10.46 7.67
N GLY A 17 39.13 11.41 7.50
CA GLY A 17 40.61 11.18 7.61
C GLY A 17 41.21 10.50 6.39
N GLU A 18 40.45 10.24 5.33
CA GLU A 18 40.91 9.62 4.09
C GLU A 18 41.64 10.63 3.19
N SER A 19 42.64 10.13 2.45
CA SER A 19 43.30 10.91 1.42
C SER A 19 42.34 11.26 0.26
N ARG A 20 42.66 12.32 -0.49
CA ARG A 20 41.83 12.69 -1.66
C ARG A 20 41.70 11.55 -2.69
N ALA A 21 42.72 10.74 -2.86
CA ALA A 21 42.71 9.61 -3.78
C ALA A 21 41.75 8.51 -3.31
N GLU A 22 41.75 8.18 -2.03
CA GLU A 22 40.85 7.23 -1.40
C GLU A 22 39.39 7.70 -1.47
N GLN A 23 39.14 8.99 -1.21
CA GLN A 23 37.83 9.60 -1.34
C GLN A 23 37.28 9.50 -2.77
N ILE A 24 38.12 9.75 -3.79
CA ILE A 24 37.74 9.63 -5.20
C ILE A 24 37.42 8.17 -5.54
N GLN A 25 38.23 7.23 -5.07
CA GLN A 25 37.97 5.80 -5.33
C GLN A 25 36.68 5.35 -4.67
N CYS A 26 36.46 5.63 -3.40
CA CYS A 26 35.22 5.34 -2.69
C CYS A 26 33.99 5.96 -3.39
N ALA A 27 34.09 7.20 -3.85
CA ALA A 27 33.01 7.84 -4.58
C ALA A 27 32.71 7.16 -5.92
N ARG A 28 33.74 6.70 -6.65
CA ARG A 28 33.56 5.92 -7.89
C ARG A 28 32.91 4.58 -7.63
N ASP A 29 33.32 3.88 -6.57
CA ASP A 29 32.76 2.58 -6.20
C ASP A 29 31.26 2.70 -5.88
N TRP A 30 30.84 3.74 -5.16
CA TRP A 30 29.43 3.99 -4.89
C TRP A 30 28.62 4.36 -6.15
N LEU A 31 29.19 5.16 -7.05
CA LEU A 31 28.55 5.46 -8.32
C LEU A 31 28.40 4.20 -9.18
N ALA A 32 29.38 3.30 -9.16
CA ALA A 32 29.32 2.01 -9.87
C ALA A 32 28.27 1.09 -9.26
N GLN A 33 28.22 0.96 -7.93
CA GLN A 33 27.21 0.14 -7.24
C GLN A 33 25.77 0.60 -7.51
N LEU A 34 25.59 1.89 -7.80
CA LEU A 34 24.29 2.47 -8.13
C LEU A 34 24.03 2.56 -9.64
N ASN A 35 24.88 1.93 -10.46
CA ASN A 35 24.77 1.89 -11.92
C ASN A 35 24.70 3.28 -12.57
N ILE A 36 25.58 4.19 -12.11
CA ILE A 36 25.72 5.57 -12.63
C ILE A 36 27.20 6.00 -12.75
N ALA A 37 28.13 5.05 -12.90
CA ALA A 37 29.57 5.33 -12.99
C ALA A 37 29.91 6.25 -14.19
N GLU A 38 29.20 6.09 -15.30
CA GLU A 38 29.35 6.89 -16.52
C GLU A 38 28.99 8.37 -16.34
N LEU A 39 28.23 8.67 -15.27
CA LEU A 39 27.79 10.04 -14.95
C LEU A 39 28.78 10.78 -14.03
N ALA A 40 29.89 10.19 -13.64
CA ALA A 40 30.83 10.72 -12.65
C ALA A 40 31.21 12.19 -12.89
N ASN A 41 31.42 12.57 -14.15
CA ASN A 41 31.83 13.90 -14.55
C ASN A 41 30.68 14.84 -14.95
N ARG A 42 29.42 14.36 -14.87
CA ARG A 42 28.25 15.17 -15.23
C ARG A 42 27.83 16.05 -14.07
N LEU A 43 27.36 17.25 -14.41
CA LEU A 43 26.75 18.18 -13.46
C LEU A 43 25.26 17.76 -13.23
N PRO A 44 24.65 18.09 -12.09
CA PRO A 44 23.26 17.76 -11.80
C PRO A 44 22.27 18.17 -12.90
N ARG A 45 22.46 19.33 -13.53
CA ARG A 45 21.61 19.80 -14.65
C ARG A 45 21.71 18.96 -15.94
N GLN A 46 22.68 18.06 -16.02
CA GLN A 46 22.97 17.22 -17.19
C GLN A 46 22.46 15.78 -17.01
N ILE A 47 21.83 15.48 -15.89
CA ILE A 47 21.34 14.15 -15.52
C ILE A 47 19.88 14.21 -15.12
N SER A 48 19.15 13.09 -15.33
CA SER A 48 17.72 12.99 -15.00
C SER A 48 17.46 13.04 -13.48
N GLY A 49 16.22 13.31 -13.07
CA GLY A 49 15.83 13.31 -11.66
C GLY A 49 16.15 12.01 -10.94
N GLY A 50 15.90 10.86 -11.57
CA GLY A 50 16.25 9.55 -11.02
C GLY A 50 17.77 9.33 -10.88
N GLN A 51 18.57 9.86 -11.83
CA GLN A 51 20.03 9.83 -11.73
C GLN A 51 20.53 10.75 -10.60
N GLN A 52 19.92 11.92 -10.42
CA GLN A 52 20.23 12.81 -9.29
C GLN A 52 19.93 12.13 -7.95
N GLN A 53 18.85 11.40 -7.83
CA GLN A 53 18.53 10.64 -6.61
C GLN A 53 19.51 9.52 -6.34
N ARG A 54 19.97 8.79 -7.38
CA ARG A 54 21.04 7.80 -7.20
C ARG A 54 22.35 8.46 -6.73
N VAL A 55 22.71 9.65 -7.24
CA VAL A 55 23.85 10.42 -6.74
C VAL A 55 23.64 10.83 -5.28
N ALA A 56 22.43 11.25 -4.89
CA ALA A 56 22.12 11.60 -3.51
C ALA A 56 22.22 10.38 -2.58
N LEU A 57 21.76 9.22 -3.04
CA LEU A 57 21.89 7.96 -2.31
C LEU A 57 23.37 7.54 -2.18
N ALA A 58 24.17 7.63 -3.25
CA ALA A 58 25.62 7.40 -3.20
C ALA A 58 26.30 8.30 -2.16
N ARG A 59 25.93 9.57 -2.13
CA ARG A 59 26.43 10.56 -1.18
C ARG A 59 26.09 10.20 0.27
N ALA A 60 24.88 9.71 0.53
CA ALA A 60 24.46 9.30 1.86
C ALA A 60 25.21 8.04 2.33
N LEU A 61 25.37 7.05 1.43
CA LEU A 61 26.00 5.77 1.72
C LEU A 61 27.52 5.85 1.86
N ALA A 62 28.17 6.73 1.10
CA ALA A 62 29.62 6.92 1.17
C ALA A 62 30.14 7.25 2.58
N ARG A 63 29.30 7.84 3.42
CA ARG A 63 29.61 8.16 4.81
C ARG A 63 29.57 6.97 5.78
N SER A 64 29.33 5.76 5.28
CA SER A 64 29.14 4.55 6.09
C SER A 64 28.13 4.78 7.26
N PRO A 65 26.91 5.21 6.96
CA PRO A 65 25.95 5.59 7.99
C PRO A 65 25.53 4.38 8.84
N LYS A 66 25.22 4.62 10.12
CA LYS A 66 24.64 3.62 11.00
C LYS A 66 23.13 3.44 10.82
N ILE A 67 22.48 4.41 10.18
CA ILE A 67 21.05 4.42 9.82
C ILE A 67 20.87 5.25 8.54
N LEU A 68 20.01 4.80 7.65
CA LEU A 68 19.67 5.52 6.42
C LEU A 68 18.22 6.04 6.52
N LEU A 69 18.06 7.35 6.33
CA LEU A 69 16.74 8.01 6.29
C LEU A 69 16.44 8.43 4.86
N LEU A 70 15.33 7.98 4.32
CA LEU A 70 14.86 8.27 2.97
C LEU A 70 13.48 8.92 3.06
N ASP A 71 13.38 10.16 2.64
CA ASP A 71 12.13 10.91 2.61
C ASP A 71 11.70 11.07 1.16
N GLU A 72 10.56 10.45 0.78
CA GLU A 72 10.00 10.45 -0.58
C GLU A 72 11.02 10.19 -1.69
N PRO A 73 11.88 9.15 -1.60
CA PRO A 73 13.04 9.02 -2.48
C PRO A 73 12.70 8.67 -3.93
N PHE A 74 11.41 8.45 -4.25
CA PHE A 74 10.95 8.05 -5.58
C PHE A 74 9.95 9.02 -6.20
N SER A 75 9.56 10.08 -5.51
CA SER A 75 8.47 10.98 -5.92
C SER A 75 8.71 11.70 -7.25
N ALA A 76 9.97 12.01 -7.59
CA ALA A 76 10.34 12.76 -8.80
C ALA A 76 10.83 11.87 -9.97
N ILE A 77 10.55 10.56 -9.93
CA ILE A 77 11.09 9.59 -10.91
C ILE A 77 9.97 9.01 -11.78
N ASP A 78 10.24 8.85 -13.07
CA ASP A 78 9.39 8.12 -14.01
C ASP A 78 9.28 6.63 -13.67
N ILE A 79 8.21 5.99 -14.05
CA ILE A 79 7.88 4.59 -13.66
C ILE A 79 8.97 3.57 -14.01
N PRO A 80 9.55 3.53 -15.24
CA PRO A 80 10.61 2.57 -15.56
C PRO A 80 11.87 2.73 -14.71
N THR A 81 12.31 3.97 -14.51
CA THR A 81 13.49 4.28 -13.69
C THR A 81 13.25 3.96 -12.21
N ARG A 82 12.04 4.19 -11.73
CA ARG A 82 11.61 3.88 -10.36
C ARG A 82 11.72 2.40 -10.04
N GLN A 83 11.25 1.52 -10.93
CA GLN A 83 11.37 0.07 -10.75
C GLN A 83 12.81 -0.40 -10.62
N THR A 84 13.71 0.14 -11.44
CA THR A 84 15.14 -0.16 -11.35
C THR A 84 15.74 0.30 -10.02
N LEU A 85 15.29 1.45 -9.51
CA LEU A 85 15.78 1.97 -8.22
C LEU A 85 15.25 1.14 -7.03
N TYR A 86 14.01 0.62 -7.11
CA TYR A 86 13.50 -0.33 -6.10
C TYR A 86 14.37 -1.57 -6.01
N GLN A 87 14.74 -2.17 -7.14
CA GLN A 87 15.62 -3.33 -7.18
C GLN A 87 17.00 -3.01 -6.57
N THR A 88 17.58 -1.87 -6.97
CA THR A 88 18.86 -1.39 -6.43
C THR A 88 18.80 -1.21 -4.91
N LEU A 89 17.74 -0.58 -4.39
CA LEU A 89 17.59 -0.37 -2.95
C LEU A 89 17.35 -1.70 -2.19
N ALA A 90 16.58 -2.62 -2.78
CA ALA A 90 16.36 -3.95 -2.21
C ALA A 90 17.67 -4.77 -2.14
N GLU A 91 18.54 -4.68 -3.14
CA GLU A 91 19.86 -5.31 -3.13
C GLU A 91 20.80 -4.67 -2.11
N LEU A 92 20.82 -3.33 -2.06
CA LEU A 92 21.59 -2.59 -1.07
C LEU A 92 21.18 -2.95 0.36
N ARG A 93 19.89 -3.07 0.63
CA ARG A 93 19.36 -3.47 1.93
C ARG A 93 19.94 -4.81 2.40
N LYS A 94 20.06 -5.79 1.48
CA LYS A 94 20.65 -7.11 1.79
C LYS A 94 22.14 -7.04 2.15
N ARG A 95 22.85 -6.05 1.61
CA ARG A 95 24.33 -5.91 1.79
C ARG A 95 24.69 -5.02 2.98
N LEU A 96 23.93 -3.95 3.21
CA LEU A 96 24.35 -2.91 4.14
C LEU A 96 24.16 -3.27 5.61
N HIS A 97 23.22 -4.17 5.94
CA HIS A 97 22.92 -4.59 7.32
C HIS A 97 22.69 -3.42 8.30
N ILE A 98 22.19 -2.28 7.80
CA ILE A 98 21.83 -1.09 8.59
C ILE A 98 20.32 -0.89 8.57
N PRO A 99 19.74 -0.29 9.63
CA PRO A 99 18.36 0.14 9.61
C PRO A 99 18.10 1.18 8.52
N ILE A 100 17.01 1.02 7.77
CA ILE A 100 16.54 1.98 6.76
C ILE A 100 15.15 2.43 7.16
N ILE A 101 14.96 3.73 7.33
CA ILE A 101 13.64 4.35 7.51
C ILE A 101 13.27 5.01 6.19
N LEU A 102 12.17 4.52 5.60
CA LEU A 102 11.59 5.05 4.37
C LEU A 102 10.28 5.77 4.71
N VAL A 103 10.17 7.04 4.36
CA VAL A 103 8.92 7.79 4.38
C VAL A 103 8.39 7.86 2.96
N THR A 104 7.17 7.41 2.75
CA THR A 104 6.50 7.44 1.46
C THR A 104 4.98 7.48 1.62
N HIS A 105 4.29 8.04 0.66
CA HIS A 105 2.84 7.95 0.51
C HIS A 105 2.41 6.85 -0.47
N ASP A 106 3.35 6.19 -1.15
CA ASP A 106 3.07 5.10 -2.07
C ASP A 106 3.10 3.75 -1.33
N LEU A 107 1.93 3.12 -1.24
CA LEU A 107 1.77 1.81 -0.59
C LEU A 107 2.52 0.69 -1.30
N ARG A 108 2.76 0.79 -2.61
CA ARG A 108 3.52 -0.20 -3.37
C ARG A 108 4.98 -0.18 -2.95
N GLU A 109 5.54 1.03 -2.75
CA GLU A 109 6.90 1.20 -2.24
C GLU A 109 7.05 0.58 -0.86
N ALA A 110 6.13 0.92 0.04
CA ALA A 110 6.11 0.37 1.39
C ALA A 110 6.01 -1.17 1.38
N HIS A 111 5.14 -1.73 0.54
CA HIS A 111 4.96 -3.18 0.43
C HIS A 111 6.21 -3.90 -0.12
N LEU A 112 6.88 -3.31 -1.11
CA LEU A 112 8.04 -3.91 -1.77
C LEU A 112 9.33 -3.81 -0.95
N LEU A 113 9.48 -2.72 -0.18
CA LEU A 113 10.76 -2.36 0.42
C LEU A 113 10.81 -2.54 1.95
N ALA A 114 9.68 -2.50 2.64
CA ALA A 114 9.67 -2.48 4.10
C ALA A 114 9.42 -3.88 4.72
N ASP A 115 10.14 -4.19 5.79
CA ASP A 115 9.82 -5.33 6.65
C ASP A 115 8.64 -5.01 7.58
N ARG A 116 8.55 -3.74 7.98
CA ARG A 116 7.48 -3.22 8.82
C ARG A 116 7.02 -1.86 8.31
N ILE A 117 5.71 -1.67 8.32
CA ILE A 117 5.06 -0.43 7.89
C ILE A 117 4.36 0.19 9.10
N THR A 118 4.62 1.47 9.34
CA THR A 118 3.89 2.27 10.33
C THR A 118 2.99 3.26 9.61
N VAL A 119 1.68 3.10 9.78
CA VAL A 119 0.69 4.06 9.27
C VAL A 119 0.63 5.24 10.23
N ILE A 120 0.86 6.44 9.71
CA ILE A 120 0.81 7.69 10.48
C ILE A 120 -0.32 8.56 9.93
N ASP A 121 -1.11 9.13 10.82
CA ASP A 121 -2.17 10.08 10.47
C ASP A 121 -2.14 11.22 11.49
N GLN A 122 -2.12 12.47 10.99
CA GLN A 122 -2.07 13.69 11.80
C GLN A 122 -0.98 13.65 12.91
N GLY A 123 0.19 13.13 12.58
CA GLY A 123 1.33 13.02 13.51
C GLY A 123 1.24 11.86 14.51
N VAL A 124 0.20 11.04 14.45
CA VAL A 124 -0.02 9.90 15.34
C VAL A 124 0.22 8.58 14.63
N GLY A 125 1.05 7.69 15.18
CA GLY A 125 1.21 6.33 14.72
C GLY A 125 -0.02 5.48 15.04
N LEU A 126 -0.74 5.01 14.00
CA LEU A 126 -1.98 4.25 14.17
C LEU A 126 -1.75 2.76 14.30
N GLN A 127 -0.88 2.20 13.46
CA GLN A 127 -0.56 0.77 13.42
C GLN A 127 0.84 0.55 12.86
N THR A 128 1.57 -0.40 13.44
CA THR A 128 2.83 -0.91 12.91
C THR A 128 2.71 -2.41 12.72
N ALA A 129 2.88 -2.90 11.48
CA ALA A 129 2.79 -4.31 11.13
C ALA A 129 3.67 -4.63 9.90
N ASN A 130 3.84 -5.92 9.55
CA ASN A 130 4.30 -6.28 8.22
C ASN A 130 3.20 -5.96 7.18
N ALA A 131 3.56 -5.94 5.91
CA ALA A 131 2.62 -5.57 4.84
C ALA A 131 1.38 -6.48 4.84
N ASN A 132 1.56 -7.80 4.88
CA ASN A 132 0.45 -8.76 4.82
C ASN A 132 -0.55 -8.57 5.97
N ASP A 133 -0.04 -8.43 7.21
CA ASP A 133 -0.91 -8.21 8.37
C ASP A 133 -1.60 -6.84 8.32
N LEU A 134 -0.94 -5.81 7.79
CA LEU A 134 -1.51 -4.48 7.68
C LEU A 134 -2.76 -4.46 6.78
N PHE A 135 -2.69 -5.15 5.63
CA PHE A 135 -3.80 -5.22 4.68
C PHE A 135 -4.88 -6.24 5.09
N ALA A 136 -4.49 -7.38 5.71
CA ALA A 136 -5.44 -8.39 6.11
C ALA A 136 -6.14 -8.09 7.44
N LYS A 137 -5.46 -7.35 8.35
CA LYS A 137 -5.93 -7.12 9.73
C LYS A 137 -5.69 -5.66 10.15
N PRO A 138 -6.29 -4.68 9.47
CA PRO A 138 -6.22 -3.29 9.90
C PRO A 138 -6.78 -3.14 11.31
N ARG A 139 -6.08 -2.36 12.15
CA ARG A 139 -6.46 -2.17 13.56
C ARG A 139 -7.78 -1.44 13.76
N ASN A 140 -8.12 -0.58 12.82
CA ASN A 140 -9.36 0.19 12.81
C ASN A 140 -9.71 0.64 11.38
N ALA A 141 -10.93 1.14 11.20
CA ALA A 141 -11.42 1.59 9.91
C ALA A 141 -10.58 2.71 9.28
N ARG A 142 -9.99 3.60 10.09
CA ARG A 142 -9.13 4.68 9.57
C ARG A 142 -7.85 4.13 8.94
N VAL A 143 -7.24 3.11 9.55
CA VAL A 143 -6.09 2.42 8.94
C VAL A 143 -6.50 1.76 7.63
N ALA A 144 -7.64 1.05 7.60
CA ALA A 144 -8.15 0.42 6.38
C ALA A 144 -8.33 1.43 5.24
N GLN A 145 -8.87 2.62 5.53
CA GLN A 145 -8.99 3.72 4.55
C GLN A 145 -7.63 4.20 4.05
N LEU A 146 -6.71 4.50 4.96
CA LEU A 146 -5.40 5.06 4.62
C LEU A 146 -4.54 4.10 3.80
N VAL A 147 -4.69 2.78 4.02
CA VAL A 147 -4.02 1.77 3.20
C VAL A 147 -4.84 1.34 1.98
N GLY A 148 -5.91 2.06 1.66
CA GLY A 148 -6.67 1.89 0.42
C GLY A 148 -7.40 0.56 0.30
N ILE A 149 -7.89 -0.02 1.41
CA ILE A 149 -8.71 -1.23 1.33
C ILE A 149 -10.10 -0.84 0.76
N PRO A 150 -10.47 -1.35 -0.43
CA PRO A 150 -11.66 -0.87 -1.13
C PRO A 150 -12.97 -1.34 -0.51
N ASN A 151 -12.97 -2.55 0.08
CA ASN A 151 -14.17 -3.21 0.59
C ASN A 151 -14.24 -3.05 2.12
N LEU A 152 -14.59 -1.85 2.55
CA LEU A 152 -14.73 -1.46 3.95
C LEU A 152 -16.18 -1.05 4.22
N PHE A 153 -16.85 -1.79 5.10
CA PHE A 153 -18.27 -1.66 5.37
C PHE A 153 -18.55 -1.51 6.86
N GLN A 154 -19.81 -1.20 7.20
CA GLN A 154 -20.29 -1.17 8.57
C GLN A 154 -21.28 -2.31 8.81
N GLY A 155 -21.40 -2.72 10.07
CA GLY A 155 -22.34 -3.76 10.47
C GLY A 155 -22.49 -3.82 11.98
N VAL A 156 -23.33 -4.78 12.42
CA VAL A 156 -23.52 -5.07 13.84
C VAL A 156 -22.99 -6.47 14.10
N PHE A 157 -22.09 -6.57 15.05
CA PHE A 157 -21.55 -7.86 15.51
C PHE A 157 -22.25 -8.32 16.77
N ASN A 158 -22.71 -9.56 16.76
CA ASN A 158 -23.34 -10.18 17.93
C ASN A 158 -22.99 -11.68 18.02
N ALA A 159 -22.19 -12.05 19.00
CA ALA A 159 -21.85 -13.43 19.34
C ALA A 159 -21.46 -14.31 18.13
N GLY A 160 -20.45 -13.88 17.37
CA GLY A 160 -19.95 -14.62 16.18
C GLY A 160 -20.74 -14.37 14.90
N ARG A 161 -21.82 -13.57 14.93
CA ARG A 161 -22.62 -13.21 13.77
C ARG A 161 -22.44 -11.74 13.41
N LEU A 162 -21.99 -11.47 12.19
CA LEU A 162 -21.87 -10.14 11.62
C LEU A 162 -23.08 -9.86 10.73
N GLN A 163 -23.93 -8.93 11.13
CA GLN A 163 -25.05 -8.44 10.32
C GLN A 163 -24.57 -7.27 9.46
N TRP A 164 -24.72 -7.34 8.16
CA TRP A 164 -24.34 -6.27 7.23
C TRP A 164 -25.42 -5.19 7.14
N GLY A 165 -25.28 -4.13 7.93
CA GLY A 165 -26.23 -3.03 7.95
C GLY A 165 -27.69 -3.51 8.14
N SER A 166 -28.60 -2.96 7.34
CA SER A 166 -30.01 -3.35 7.30
C SER A 166 -30.32 -4.51 6.33
N SER A 167 -29.28 -5.12 5.74
CA SER A 167 -29.45 -6.20 4.77
C SER A 167 -30.02 -7.50 5.40
N PRO A 168 -30.57 -8.42 4.60
CA PRO A 168 -30.94 -9.74 5.11
C PRO A 168 -29.73 -10.65 5.37
N TRP A 169 -28.53 -10.24 4.97
CA TRP A 169 -27.33 -11.08 5.04
C TRP A 169 -26.58 -10.91 6.34
N ALA A 170 -26.26 -12.05 6.93
CA ALA A 170 -25.39 -12.13 8.10
C ALA A 170 -24.34 -13.22 7.88
N PHE A 171 -23.12 -12.91 8.27
CA PHE A 171 -21.97 -13.79 8.12
C PHE A 171 -21.61 -14.41 9.46
N GLN A 172 -21.37 -15.73 9.45
CA GLN A 172 -20.79 -16.39 10.61
C GLN A 172 -19.28 -16.17 10.59
N ILE A 173 -18.76 -15.49 11.60
CA ILE A 173 -17.32 -15.16 11.70
C ILE A 173 -16.76 -15.67 13.02
N THR A 174 -15.47 -15.98 13.03
CA THR A 174 -14.80 -16.46 14.23
C THR A 174 -14.75 -15.34 15.28
N ASP A 175 -15.47 -15.52 16.38
CA ASP A 175 -15.41 -14.62 17.52
C ASP A 175 -14.11 -14.85 18.31
N LYS A 176 -13.33 -13.79 18.46
CA LYS A 176 -12.10 -13.78 19.26
C LYS A 176 -12.33 -13.27 20.70
N GLY A 177 -13.57 -13.05 21.09
CA GLY A 177 -13.95 -12.60 22.43
C GLY A 177 -13.51 -11.18 22.78
N LYS A 178 -13.15 -10.37 21.78
CA LYS A 178 -12.61 -9.00 21.97
C LYS A 178 -13.64 -7.90 21.72
N ILE A 179 -14.75 -8.22 21.10
CA ILE A 179 -15.81 -7.26 20.73
C ILE A 179 -17.07 -7.64 21.50
N PRO A 180 -17.65 -6.70 22.28
CA PRO A 180 -18.88 -6.95 23.00
C PRO A 180 -20.04 -7.32 22.07
N PRO A 181 -21.01 -8.12 22.53
CA PRO A 181 -22.24 -8.38 21.77
C PRO A 181 -22.96 -7.08 21.41
N GLN A 182 -23.69 -7.07 20.30
CA GLN A 182 -24.47 -5.94 19.76
C GLN A 182 -23.63 -4.68 19.51
N SER A 183 -22.32 -4.84 19.24
CA SER A 183 -21.44 -3.72 18.91
C SER A 183 -21.55 -3.34 17.44
N GLN A 184 -21.58 -2.02 17.18
CA GLN A 184 -21.32 -1.52 15.83
C GLN A 184 -19.84 -1.75 15.48
N VAL A 185 -19.58 -2.27 14.30
CA VAL A 185 -18.25 -2.59 13.80
C VAL A 185 -18.07 -2.08 12.37
N ALA A 186 -16.84 -1.74 12.03
CA ALA A 186 -16.40 -1.75 10.65
C ALA A 186 -15.86 -3.13 10.31
N TRP A 187 -15.98 -3.53 9.06
CA TRP A 187 -15.43 -4.79 8.60
C TRP A 187 -14.91 -4.69 7.17
N VAL A 188 -13.94 -5.50 6.87
CA VAL A 188 -13.31 -5.57 5.55
C VAL A 188 -13.29 -7.00 5.06
N ILE A 189 -13.32 -7.14 3.73
CA ILE A 189 -13.10 -8.41 3.04
C ILE A 189 -12.04 -8.20 1.95
N PRO A 190 -10.94 -8.97 1.95
CA PRO A 190 -9.93 -8.90 0.93
C PRO A 190 -10.44 -9.48 -0.40
N GLN A 191 -9.81 -9.12 -1.51
CA GLN A 191 -10.14 -9.64 -2.84
C GLN A 191 -10.19 -11.18 -2.89
N ALA A 192 -9.24 -11.85 -2.22
CA ALA A 192 -9.20 -13.30 -2.13
C ALA A 192 -10.39 -13.93 -1.39
N GLY A 193 -11.17 -13.14 -0.66
CA GLY A 193 -12.38 -13.57 0.05
C GLY A 193 -13.66 -13.44 -0.79
N LEU A 194 -13.55 -12.97 -2.04
CA LEU A 194 -14.68 -12.72 -2.92
C LEU A 194 -14.67 -13.66 -4.11
N SER A 195 -15.81 -14.26 -4.40
CA SER A 195 -16.03 -15.02 -5.63
C SER A 195 -17.27 -14.51 -6.34
N VAL A 196 -17.21 -14.39 -7.66
CA VAL A 196 -18.28 -13.87 -8.51
C VAL A 196 -18.86 -15.03 -9.34
N HIS A 197 -20.18 -15.16 -9.34
CA HIS A 197 -20.90 -16.22 -10.02
C HIS A 197 -22.02 -15.65 -10.90
N SER A 198 -22.24 -16.25 -12.06
CA SER A 198 -23.37 -15.92 -12.95
C SER A 198 -24.69 -16.53 -12.52
N THR A 199 -24.66 -17.53 -11.62
CA THR A 199 -25.84 -18.27 -11.18
C THR A 199 -26.19 -18.00 -9.72
N SER A 200 -27.51 -17.93 -9.44
CA SER A 200 -28.00 -17.83 -8.07
C SER A 200 -27.85 -19.18 -7.34
N GLN A 201 -27.46 -19.09 -6.07
CA GLN A 201 -27.40 -20.22 -5.14
C GLN A 201 -27.63 -19.69 -3.72
N ASP A 202 -28.14 -20.53 -2.82
CA ASP A 202 -28.31 -20.17 -1.42
C ASP A 202 -26.98 -19.67 -0.81
N GLY A 203 -27.03 -18.57 -0.07
CA GLY A 203 -25.87 -17.95 0.54
C GLY A 203 -25.14 -16.92 -0.34
N ARG A 204 -25.46 -16.83 -1.63
CA ARG A 204 -24.90 -15.81 -2.53
C ARG A 204 -25.73 -14.53 -2.50
N ILE A 205 -25.04 -13.41 -2.61
CA ILE A 205 -25.62 -12.06 -2.56
C ILE A 205 -25.85 -11.55 -3.99
N PRO A 206 -27.07 -11.26 -4.40
CA PRO A 206 -27.34 -10.69 -5.71
C PRO A 206 -26.83 -9.25 -5.78
N CYS A 207 -26.13 -8.92 -6.85
CA CYS A 207 -25.63 -7.58 -7.13
C CYS A 207 -25.61 -7.30 -8.63
N ARG A 208 -25.54 -6.03 -9.00
CA ARG A 208 -25.37 -5.61 -10.40
C ARG A 208 -24.00 -5.02 -10.66
N VAL A 209 -23.49 -5.29 -11.83
CA VAL A 209 -22.29 -4.63 -12.33
C VAL A 209 -22.62 -3.16 -12.57
N LYS A 210 -22.04 -2.27 -11.77
CA LYS A 210 -22.19 -0.82 -11.89
C LYS A 210 -21.24 -0.24 -12.92
N HIS A 211 -19.98 -0.66 -12.86
CA HIS A 211 -18.93 -0.17 -13.75
C HIS A 211 -17.82 -1.20 -13.92
N ILE A 212 -17.18 -1.21 -15.10
CA ILE A 212 -16.00 -2.02 -15.40
C ILE A 212 -14.92 -1.09 -15.94
N SER A 213 -13.80 -0.99 -15.24
CA SER A 213 -12.61 -0.24 -15.65
C SER A 213 -11.53 -1.21 -16.12
N ALA A 214 -11.27 -1.25 -17.43
CA ALA A 214 -10.20 -2.09 -17.96
C ALA A 214 -8.83 -1.40 -17.85
N LEU A 215 -7.89 -2.06 -17.18
CA LEU A 215 -6.51 -1.61 -16.97
C LEU A 215 -5.53 -2.61 -17.61
N GLY A 216 -5.58 -2.73 -18.93
CA GLY A 216 -4.77 -3.69 -19.68
C GLY A 216 -5.23 -5.14 -19.46
N GLN A 217 -4.46 -5.94 -18.74
CA GLN A 217 -4.79 -7.36 -18.46
C GLN A 217 -5.66 -7.55 -17.22
N ILE A 218 -5.83 -6.50 -16.42
CA ILE A 218 -6.65 -6.49 -15.22
C ILE A 218 -7.85 -5.59 -15.46
N ALA A 219 -8.97 -5.91 -14.86
CA ALA A 219 -10.16 -5.07 -14.78
C ALA A 219 -10.55 -4.87 -13.33
N VAL A 220 -10.99 -3.68 -12.99
CA VAL A 220 -11.61 -3.33 -11.72
C VAL A 220 -13.11 -3.22 -11.96
N ILE A 221 -13.88 -4.03 -11.26
CA ILE A 221 -15.32 -4.12 -11.38
C ILE A 221 -15.95 -3.56 -10.10
N GLU A 222 -16.85 -2.61 -10.25
CA GLU A 222 -17.71 -2.12 -9.18
C GLU A 222 -19.07 -2.80 -9.28
N PHE A 223 -19.48 -3.44 -8.20
CA PHE A 223 -20.82 -4.00 -8.02
C PHE A 223 -21.64 -3.12 -7.10
N VAL A 224 -22.92 -2.97 -7.39
CA VAL A 224 -23.89 -2.36 -6.46
C VAL A 224 -24.80 -3.47 -5.91
N ILE A 225 -24.94 -3.46 -4.58
CA ILE A 225 -25.86 -4.33 -3.85
C ILE A 225 -27.11 -3.52 -3.60
N GLU A 226 -28.11 -3.69 -4.48
CA GLU A 226 -29.31 -2.82 -4.52
C GLU A 226 -30.08 -2.80 -3.19
N ALA A 227 -30.13 -3.92 -2.47
CA ALA A 227 -30.87 -4.03 -1.22
C ALA A 227 -30.36 -3.10 -0.09
N ILE A 228 -29.11 -2.66 -0.14
CA ILE A 228 -28.48 -1.81 0.89
C ILE A 228 -27.77 -0.59 0.30
N ALA A 229 -27.84 -0.39 -0.99
CA ALA A 229 -27.16 0.70 -1.73
C ALA A 229 -25.64 0.75 -1.52
N GLU A 230 -25.00 -0.37 -1.16
CA GLU A 230 -23.55 -0.47 -0.96
C GLU A 230 -22.86 -0.82 -2.26
N THR A 231 -21.62 -0.33 -2.40
CA THR A 231 -20.75 -0.64 -3.56
C THR A 231 -19.57 -1.51 -3.11
N LEU A 232 -19.28 -2.55 -3.88
CA LEU A 232 -18.18 -3.46 -3.66
C LEU A 232 -17.27 -3.46 -4.88
N THR A 233 -15.96 -3.47 -4.65
CA THR A 233 -14.95 -3.49 -5.71
C THR A 233 -14.28 -4.86 -5.78
N TRP A 234 -14.13 -5.38 -7.00
CA TRP A 234 -13.44 -6.62 -7.27
C TRP A 234 -12.47 -6.47 -8.44
N GLU A 235 -11.26 -6.99 -8.26
CA GLU A 235 -10.24 -7.02 -9.30
C GLU A 235 -10.19 -8.41 -9.93
N ALA A 236 -10.21 -8.46 -11.26
CA ALA A 236 -10.17 -9.71 -12.01
C ALA A 236 -9.26 -9.59 -13.24
N SER A 237 -8.83 -10.72 -13.78
CA SER A 237 -8.20 -10.72 -15.09
C SER A 237 -9.23 -10.45 -16.20
N ALA A 238 -8.79 -9.82 -17.30
CA ALA A 238 -9.66 -9.64 -18.46
C ALA A 238 -10.21 -10.97 -19.01
N ALA A 239 -9.50 -12.08 -18.82
CA ALA A 239 -9.97 -13.41 -19.17
C ALA A 239 -11.15 -13.87 -18.29
N GLU A 240 -11.08 -13.57 -17.01
CA GLU A 240 -12.12 -13.92 -16.05
C GLU A 240 -13.40 -13.11 -16.26
N VAL A 241 -13.27 -11.81 -16.54
CA VAL A 241 -14.39 -10.93 -16.92
C VAL A 241 -15.13 -11.50 -18.13
N ARG A 242 -14.38 -11.92 -19.17
CA ARG A 242 -14.98 -12.57 -20.36
C ARG A 242 -15.63 -13.91 -20.05
N ARG A 243 -14.97 -14.75 -19.24
CA ARG A 243 -15.48 -16.07 -18.84
C ARG A 243 -16.81 -15.97 -18.10
N LEU A 244 -16.96 -14.96 -17.25
CA LEU A 244 -18.16 -14.71 -16.45
C LEU A 244 -19.22 -13.93 -17.23
N GLY A 245 -18.92 -13.43 -18.43
CA GLY A 245 -19.83 -12.61 -19.22
C GLY A 245 -20.21 -11.30 -18.53
N LEU A 246 -19.26 -10.67 -17.81
CA LEU A 246 -19.55 -9.45 -17.06
C LEU A 246 -19.70 -8.28 -18.02
N GLU A 247 -20.89 -7.70 -18.02
CA GLU A 247 -21.23 -6.48 -18.74
C GLU A 247 -21.90 -5.49 -17.79
N GLN A 248 -21.93 -4.22 -18.15
CA GLN A 248 -22.60 -3.21 -17.34
C GLN A 248 -24.09 -3.55 -17.14
N ALA A 249 -24.58 -3.35 -15.94
CA ALA A 249 -25.92 -3.73 -15.48
C ALA A 249 -26.21 -5.24 -15.39
N ALA A 250 -25.25 -6.13 -15.72
CA ALA A 250 -25.42 -7.57 -15.55
C ALA A 250 -25.72 -7.94 -14.09
N LEU A 251 -26.69 -8.83 -13.87
CA LEU A 251 -26.98 -9.41 -12.56
C LEU A 251 -26.01 -10.56 -12.32
N VAL A 252 -25.28 -10.50 -11.23
CA VAL A 252 -24.36 -11.52 -10.77
C VAL A 252 -24.54 -11.79 -9.27
N HIS A 253 -23.86 -12.77 -8.76
CA HIS A 253 -24.00 -13.21 -7.37
C HIS A 253 -22.60 -13.27 -6.72
N LEU A 254 -22.46 -12.66 -5.56
CA LEU A 254 -21.23 -12.65 -4.78
C LEU A 254 -21.27 -13.72 -3.69
N GLU A 255 -20.19 -14.44 -3.54
CA GLU A 255 -19.95 -15.36 -2.45
C GLU A 255 -18.78 -14.86 -1.60
N PHE A 256 -19.00 -14.82 -0.29
CA PHE A 256 -18.01 -14.35 0.69
C PHE A 256 -17.39 -15.52 1.44
N ASN A 257 -16.07 -15.60 1.44
CA ASN A 257 -15.34 -16.46 2.37
C ASN A 257 -15.31 -15.77 3.75
N CYS A 258 -16.17 -16.22 4.65
CA CYS A 258 -16.34 -15.63 5.98
C CYS A 258 -15.09 -15.71 6.85
N ASP A 259 -14.20 -16.69 6.62
CA ASP A 259 -12.94 -16.84 7.37
C ASP A 259 -11.96 -15.70 7.10
N LEU A 260 -12.11 -15.01 5.97
CA LEU A 260 -11.28 -13.88 5.57
C LEU A 260 -11.88 -12.52 5.96
N ILE A 261 -13.10 -12.49 6.49
CA ILE A 261 -13.68 -11.25 6.99
C ILE A 261 -12.95 -10.82 8.27
N HIS A 262 -12.51 -9.56 8.28
CA HIS A 262 -11.91 -8.96 9.46
C HIS A 262 -12.80 -7.85 10.00
N ILE A 263 -13.15 -7.94 11.30
CA ILE A 263 -13.99 -6.96 11.99
C ILE A 263 -13.16 -6.07 12.91
N MET A 264 -13.56 -4.81 12.99
CA MET A 264 -12.92 -3.77 13.79
C MET A 264 -13.98 -3.01 14.60
N PRO A 265 -13.76 -2.78 15.91
CA PRO A 265 -14.69 -1.95 16.68
C PRO A 265 -14.70 -0.53 16.11
N LEU A 266 -15.88 0.05 15.97
CA LEU A 266 -16.01 1.47 15.62
C LEU A 266 -15.59 2.34 16.81
N ARG A 267 -14.82 3.37 16.52
CA ARG A 267 -14.41 4.37 17.49
C ARG A 267 -15.53 5.38 17.72
N PRO A 268 -15.51 6.14 18.83
CA PRO A 268 -16.44 7.24 19.05
C PRO A 268 -16.44 8.24 17.90
N ILE A 269 -17.54 8.96 17.71
CA ILE A 269 -17.73 9.90 16.59
C ILE A 269 -16.61 10.96 16.53
N ASN A 270 -16.12 11.41 17.68
CA ASN A 270 -15.08 12.43 17.78
C ASN A 270 -13.63 11.87 17.70
N ASP A 271 -13.42 10.55 17.56
CA ASP A 271 -12.10 9.99 17.40
C ASP A 271 -11.68 10.07 15.91
N PRO A 272 -10.57 10.77 15.57
CA PRO A 272 -10.10 10.91 14.18
C PRO A 272 -9.77 9.58 13.52
N ARG A 273 -9.66 8.50 14.28
CA ARG A 273 -9.42 7.14 13.79
C ARG A 273 -10.71 6.38 13.47
N ARG A 274 -11.88 7.03 13.64
CA ARG A 274 -13.17 6.48 13.21
C ARG A 274 -13.23 6.50 11.69
N PHE A 275 -13.84 5.48 11.11
CA PHE A 275 -14.30 5.51 9.73
C PHE A 275 -15.48 6.50 9.63
N MET A 276 -15.36 7.49 8.76
CA MET A 276 -16.42 8.43 8.43
C MET A 276 -17.04 7.97 7.12
N SER A 277 -18.22 7.40 7.15
CA SER A 277 -19.01 7.18 5.92
C SER A 277 -19.53 8.52 5.40
N ALA A 278 -19.95 8.56 4.12
CA ALA A 278 -20.62 9.75 3.57
C ALA A 278 -21.87 10.13 4.36
N ALA A 279 -22.52 9.16 5.03
CA ALA A 279 -23.68 9.40 5.92
C ALA A 279 -23.27 10.01 7.27
N ASP A 280 -22.04 9.76 7.76
CA ASP A 280 -21.54 10.34 9.02
C ASP A 280 -21.00 11.76 8.82
N ALA A 281 -20.83 12.23 7.58
CA ALA A 281 -20.34 13.57 7.24
C ALA A 281 -21.46 14.59 6.98
N ALA A 282 -22.71 14.19 7.05
CA ALA A 282 -23.85 15.12 6.99
C ALA A 282 -24.00 15.85 8.34
N PRO A 283 -24.16 17.20 8.33
CA PRO A 283 -24.26 18.01 9.54
C PRO A 283 -25.51 17.71 10.34
#